data_1e622fe79983acf167fd290d170781dc
#
_entry.id   1e622fe79983acf167fd290d170781dc
#
_cell.length_a   1.000
_cell.length_b   1.000
_cell.length_c   1.000
_cell.angle_alpha   90.00
_cell.angle_beta   90.00
_cell.angle_gamma   90.00
#
_symmetry.space_group_name_H-M   'P 1'
#
loop_
_entity.id
_entity.type
_entity.pdbx_description
1 polymer ?
#
loop_
_entity_poly.entity_id
_entity_poly.type
_entity_poly.pdbx_seq_one_letter_code
_entity_poly.pdbx_strand_id
1 'polypeptide(L)'
;MDLFDKLMASAKADQLPTMTQIYSNRLSWYVSKGLVADLTPYMEDEQTGFTEEDLADIPEMFLADGIWDGKQYAIPFNKSQMVLYYNETMFEEAGVEVPKTWDEWTAAAEKLTVDEDKDGEPEVYGCVFANNLSTDIAPWLKQAGGSTMNEETNELYFDTPETKEAIEFLNSMFQAKTARFAGDDENANVPVQDGRAAMCVASTSALPYIEEGTMEGITINAAALPGHKTDDQLYYGTNVAVFDSATDMQKQAAWEYIKFLTNTENTAYFAAETGYIPVRVSAQEDPVFAKVLEEKPIKQLSLECFDKGFQGTRNIGGKNALDELGKQLDLVFSGEKGIDEALKDAQTNGEQAMKEAQSN
;
A
#
# COMPACT_ATOMS: atom_id res chain seq x y z
N MET A 1 20.24 3.83 -4.17
CA MET A 1 19.78 3.35 -5.51
C MET A 1 18.85 2.18 -5.25
N ASP A 2 17.57 2.36 -5.54
CA ASP A 2 16.57 1.31 -5.35
C ASP A 2 16.66 0.20 -6.42
N LEU A 3 15.83 -0.85 -6.29
CA LEU A 3 15.83 -1.97 -7.24
C LEU A 3 15.44 -1.49 -8.65
N PHE A 4 14.48 -0.58 -8.75
CA PHE A 4 14.02 -0.06 -10.04
C PHE A 4 15.15 0.67 -10.79
N ASP A 5 15.91 1.54 -10.12
CA ASP A 5 17.05 2.23 -10.71
C ASP A 5 18.12 1.25 -11.22
N LYS A 6 18.40 0.19 -10.43
CA LYS A 6 19.34 -0.87 -10.83
C LYS A 6 18.86 -1.61 -12.08
N LEU A 7 17.59 -1.97 -12.12
CA LEU A 7 17.00 -2.66 -13.28
C LEU A 7 16.96 -1.75 -14.53
N MET A 8 16.68 -0.46 -14.37
CA MET A 8 16.75 0.53 -15.45
C MET A 8 18.17 0.62 -16.03
N ALA A 9 19.19 0.64 -15.18
CA ALA A 9 20.59 0.62 -15.60
C ALA A 9 20.95 -0.70 -16.32
N SER A 10 20.49 -1.84 -15.81
CA SER A 10 20.68 -3.16 -16.41
C SER A 10 20.00 -3.30 -17.75
N ALA A 11 18.79 -2.73 -17.92
CA ALA A 11 18.07 -2.70 -19.18
C ALA A 11 18.87 -1.93 -20.26
N LYS A 12 19.45 -0.78 -19.90
CA LYS A 12 20.29 0.00 -20.82
C LYS A 12 21.60 -0.71 -21.21
N ALA A 13 22.05 -1.65 -20.38
CA ALA A 13 23.26 -2.42 -20.61
C ALA A 13 23.01 -3.80 -21.26
N ASP A 14 21.77 -4.14 -21.60
CA ASP A 14 21.37 -5.49 -22.04
C ASP A 14 21.73 -6.60 -21.04
N GLN A 15 21.60 -6.33 -19.73
CA GLN A 15 22.00 -7.21 -18.64
C GLN A 15 20.88 -7.41 -17.62
N LEU A 16 19.63 -7.47 -18.08
CA LEU A 16 18.50 -7.78 -17.23
C LEU A 16 18.60 -9.20 -16.66
N PRO A 17 18.20 -9.42 -15.39
CA PRO A 17 18.07 -10.78 -14.84
C PRO A 17 16.94 -11.54 -15.55
N THR A 18 16.76 -12.84 -15.23
CA THR A 18 15.66 -13.62 -15.77
C THR A 18 14.30 -13.12 -15.27
N MET A 19 14.20 -12.77 -13.98
CA MET A 19 12.96 -12.37 -13.33
C MET A 19 13.21 -11.37 -12.22
N THR A 20 12.16 -10.70 -11.76
CA THR A 20 12.22 -9.72 -10.67
C THR A 20 10.91 -9.62 -9.92
N GLN A 21 10.98 -9.20 -8.66
CA GLN A 21 9.84 -8.60 -7.97
C GLN A 21 9.62 -7.18 -8.49
N ILE A 22 8.36 -6.77 -8.67
CA ILE A 22 8.04 -5.47 -9.22
C ILE A 22 6.66 -4.98 -8.76
N TYR A 23 6.56 -3.70 -8.39
CA TYR A 23 5.28 -3.02 -8.20
C TYR A 23 4.62 -2.71 -9.54
N SER A 24 3.29 -2.74 -9.60
CA SER A 24 2.52 -2.53 -10.83
C SER A 24 2.78 -1.17 -11.47
N ASN A 25 2.91 -0.11 -10.65
CA ASN A 25 3.22 1.24 -11.11
C ASN A 25 4.61 1.38 -11.75
N ARG A 26 5.50 0.39 -11.56
CA ARG A 26 6.79 0.29 -12.24
C ARG A 26 6.73 -0.69 -13.40
N LEU A 27 5.94 -1.75 -13.29
CA LEU A 27 5.76 -2.76 -14.33
C LEU A 27 5.24 -2.12 -15.64
N SER A 28 4.32 -1.16 -15.56
CA SER A 28 3.76 -0.46 -16.70
C SER A 28 4.83 0.11 -17.65
N TRP A 29 5.90 0.68 -17.10
CA TRP A 29 7.01 1.18 -17.89
C TRP A 29 7.74 0.05 -18.64
N TYR A 30 8.03 -1.08 -17.99
CA TYR A 30 8.69 -2.22 -18.63
C TYR A 30 7.81 -2.85 -19.72
N VAL A 31 6.49 -2.93 -19.49
CA VAL A 31 5.52 -3.37 -20.50
C VAL A 31 5.57 -2.46 -21.73
N SER A 32 5.54 -1.13 -21.52
CA SER A 32 5.56 -0.15 -22.63
C SER A 32 6.82 -0.20 -23.49
N LYS A 33 7.93 -0.64 -22.91
CA LYS A 33 9.21 -0.83 -23.62
C LYS A 33 9.40 -2.24 -24.17
N GLY A 34 8.44 -3.15 -23.98
CA GLY A 34 8.55 -4.55 -24.44
C GLY A 34 9.67 -5.33 -23.73
N LEU A 35 9.99 -4.98 -22.47
CA LEU A 35 11.10 -5.59 -21.73
C LEU A 35 10.67 -6.78 -20.88
N VAL A 36 9.38 -6.98 -20.63
CA VAL A 36 8.82 -8.08 -19.86
C VAL A 36 8.06 -9.05 -20.77
N ALA A 37 8.17 -10.32 -20.47
CA ALA A 37 7.52 -11.39 -21.21
C ALA A 37 6.01 -11.40 -20.92
N ASP A 38 5.23 -11.67 -21.96
CA ASP A 38 3.83 -12.05 -21.84
C ASP A 38 3.73 -13.44 -21.19
N LEU A 39 3.19 -13.51 -19.99
CA LEU A 39 3.01 -14.75 -19.23
C LEU A 39 1.69 -15.48 -19.56
N THR A 40 0.79 -14.86 -20.35
CA THR A 40 -0.49 -15.46 -20.74
C THR A 40 -0.32 -16.85 -21.36
N PRO A 41 0.61 -17.07 -22.33
CA PRO A 41 0.79 -18.41 -22.91
C PRO A 41 1.28 -19.47 -21.90
N TYR A 42 2.06 -19.05 -20.89
CA TYR A 42 2.51 -19.96 -19.85
C TYR A 42 1.40 -20.27 -18.85
N MET A 43 0.58 -19.27 -18.53
CA MET A 43 -0.55 -19.40 -17.61
C MET A 43 -1.67 -20.29 -18.19
N GLU A 44 -1.89 -20.21 -19.51
CA GLU A 44 -2.93 -20.95 -20.23
C GLU A 44 -2.49 -22.30 -20.83
N ASP A 45 -1.21 -22.70 -20.65
CA ASP A 45 -0.68 -23.95 -21.18
C ASP A 45 -1.40 -25.16 -20.56
N GLU A 46 -1.92 -26.07 -21.38
CA GLU A 46 -2.72 -27.23 -20.94
C GLU A 46 -1.97 -28.20 -20.00
N GLN A 47 -0.63 -28.21 -20.03
CA GLN A 47 0.20 -29.15 -19.28
C GLN A 47 0.88 -28.51 -18.08
N THR A 48 1.27 -27.27 -18.19
CA THR A 48 2.12 -26.57 -17.22
C THR A 48 1.52 -25.26 -16.70
N GLY A 49 0.37 -24.85 -17.22
CA GLY A 49 -0.31 -23.61 -16.82
C GLY A 49 -1.05 -23.74 -15.48
N PHE A 50 -1.77 -22.70 -15.15
CA PHE A 50 -2.73 -22.72 -14.05
C PHE A 50 -4.02 -23.41 -14.49
N THR A 51 -4.59 -24.24 -13.60
CA THR A 51 -5.93 -24.79 -13.80
C THR A 51 -7.00 -23.72 -13.54
N GLU A 52 -8.24 -23.97 -13.91
CA GLU A 52 -9.38 -23.10 -13.55
C GLU A 52 -9.50 -22.94 -12.03
N GLU A 53 -9.21 -24.00 -11.25
CA GLU A 53 -9.21 -24.00 -9.80
C GLU A 53 -8.08 -23.12 -9.25
N ASP A 54 -6.86 -23.19 -9.81
CA ASP A 54 -5.75 -22.33 -9.46
C ASP A 54 -6.07 -20.85 -9.67
N LEU A 55 -6.72 -20.51 -10.78
CA LEU A 55 -7.08 -19.13 -11.10
C LEU A 55 -8.20 -18.61 -10.18
N ALA A 56 -9.19 -19.44 -9.87
CA ALA A 56 -10.27 -19.10 -8.96
C ALA A 56 -9.80 -18.93 -7.50
N ASP A 57 -8.67 -19.54 -7.14
CA ASP A 57 -8.05 -19.47 -5.82
C ASP A 57 -7.23 -18.19 -5.61
N ILE A 58 -6.89 -17.45 -6.67
CA ILE A 58 -6.19 -16.17 -6.56
C ILE A 58 -7.21 -15.03 -6.58
N PRO A 59 -7.23 -14.10 -5.59
CA PRO A 59 -8.12 -12.95 -5.63
C PRO A 59 -8.00 -12.17 -6.93
N GLU A 60 -9.13 -11.93 -7.60
CA GLU A 60 -9.16 -11.28 -8.93
C GLU A 60 -8.41 -9.95 -8.96
N MET A 61 -8.55 -9.13 -7.91
CA MET A 61 -7.84 -7.86 -7.80
C MET A 61 -6.31 -8.01 -7.79
N PHE A 62 -5.78 -9.14 -7.30
CA PHE A 62 -4.33 -9.40 -7.31
C PHE A 62 -3.83 -9.82 -8.69
N LEU A 63 -4.59 -10.63 -9.43
CA LEU A 63 -4.27 -10.98 -10.81
C LEU A 63 -4.36 -9.77 -11.73
N ALA A 64 -5.43 -8.97 -11.60
CA ALA A 64 -5.67 -7.76 -12.39
C ALA A 64 -4.51 -6.76 -12.31
N ASP A 65 -3.79 -6.74 -11.17
CA ASP A 65 -2.64 -5.89 -10.95
C ASP A 65 -1.45 -6.18 -11.90
N GLY A 66 -1.40 -7.37 -12.48
CA GLY A 66 -0.40 -7.80 -13.47
C GLY A 66 -0.86 -7.76 -14.93
N ILE A 67 -2.06 -7.25 -15.22
CA ILE A 67 -2.66 -7.27 -16.57
C ILE A 67 -2.51 -5.90 -17.25
N TRP A 68 -2.00 -5.89 -18.49
CA TRP A 68 -2.01 -4.76 -19.44
C TRP A 68 -2.44 -5.21 -20.82
N ASP A 69 -3.31 -4.46 -21.45
CA ASP A 69 -3.83 -4.76 -22.80
C ASP A 69 -4.35 -6.20 -22.97
N GLY A 70 -5.00 -6.72 -21.91
CA GLY A 70 -5.56 -8.08 -21.87
C GLY A 70 -4.55 -9.21 -21.73
N LYS A 71 -3.27 -8.90 -21.41
CA LYS A 71 -2.19 -9.87 -21.23
C LYS A 71 -1.65 -9.85 -19.81
N GLN A 72 -1.30 -11.01 -19.29
CA GLN A 72 -0.66 -11.16 -17.98
C GLN A 72 0.86 -10.97 -18.10
N TYR A 73 1.40 -9.95 -17.43
CA TYR A 73 2.84 -9.66 -17.42
C TYR A 73 3.52 -9.94 -16.08
N ALA A 74 2.73 -10.11 -15.03
CA ALA A 74 3.26 -10.45 -13.72
C ALA A 74 2.23 -11.21 -12.89
N ILE A 75 2.70 -12.10 -12.02
CA ILE A 75 1.87 -12.91 -11.11
C ILE A 75 2.00 -12.33 -9.69
N PRO A 76 0.91 -12.20 -8.92
CA PRO A 76 0.97 -11.67 -7.55
C PRO A 76 1.85 -12.54 -6.65
N PHE A 77 2.65 -11.90 -5.79
CA PHE A 77 3.57 -12.61 -4.90
C PHE A 77 3.41 -12.21 -3.43
N ASN A 78 3.82 -11.01 -3.05
CA ASN A 78 3.69 -10.52 -1.68
C ASN A 78 2.75 -9.32 -1.64
N LYS A 79 1.55 -9.56 -1.15
CA LYS A 79 0.51 -8.53 -1.03
C LYS A 79 0.37 -8.12 0.43
N SER A 80 -0.04 -6.88 0.63
CA SER A 80 -0.26 -6.28 1.94
C SER A 80 -1.44 -5.31 1.88
N GLN A 81 -1.96 -4.95 3.03
CA GLN A 81 -3.02 -3.95 3.19
C GLN A 81 -2.48 -2.76 4.00
N MET A 82 -2.94 -1.57 3.70
CA MET A 82 -2.78 -0.42 4.58
C MET A 82 -3.79 -0.52 5.73
N VAL A 83 -3.33 -0.43 6.97
CA VAL A 83 -4.15 -0.59 8.16
C VAL A 83 -3.85 0.50 9.20
N LEU A 84 -4.77 0.69 10.14
CA LEU A 84 -4.57 1.51 11.32
C LEU A 84 -3.99 0.65 12.44
N TYR A 85 -2.70 0.82 12.76
CA TYR A 85 -2.13 0.28 14.00
C TYR A 85 -2.42 1.23 15.16
N TYR A 86 -2.73 0.66 16.32
CA TYR A 86 -3.03 1.44 17.53
C TYR A 86 -2.42 0.81 18.78
N ASN A 87 -2.04 1.66 19.74
CA ASN A 87 -1.58 1.27 21.05
C ASN A 87 -2.81 0.91 21.91
N GLU A 88 -3.12 -0.39 21.98
CA GLU A 88 -4.28 -0.91 22.71
C GLU A 88 -4.24 -0.53 24.20
N THR A 89 -3.04 -0.53 24.80
CA THR A 89 -2.85 -0.11 26.19
C THR A 89 -3.34 1.32 26.43
N MET A 90 -2.96 2.27 25.54
CA MET A 90 -3.43 3.66 25.64
C MET A 90 -4.93 3.78 25.42
N PHE A 91 -5.49 3.02 24.47
CA PHE A 91 -6.93 3.02 24.22
C PHE A 91 -7.73 2.51 25.41
N GLU A 92 -7.29 1.43 26.04
CA GLU A 92 -7.93 0.87 27.24
C GLU A 92 -7.84 1.83 28.43
N GLU A 93 -6.67 2.40 28.71
CA GLU A 93 -6.45 3.35 29.81
C GLU A 93 -7.30 4.63 29.65
N ALA A 94 -7.46 5.13 28.43
CA ALA A 94 -8.27 6.30 28.15
C ALA A 94 -9.76 6.00 27.98
N GLY A 95 -10.15 4.72 27.89
CA GLY A 95 -11.52 4.30 27.57
C GLY A 95 -11.97 4.83 26.20
N VAL A 96 -11.13 4.63 25.17
CA VAL A 96 -11.39 4.99 23.78
C VAL A 96 -11.69 3.73 23.00
N GLU A 97 -12.75 3.73 22.21
CA GLU A 97 -13.04 2.64 21.26
C GLU A 97 -12.22 2.82 19.99
N VAL A 98 -11.89 1.70 19.33
CA VAL A 98 -11.18 1.71 18.05
C VAL A 98 -12.04 2.40 16.98
N PRO A 99 -11.55 3.44 16.31
CA PRO A 99 -12.35 4.23 15.38
C PRO A 99 -12.73 3.43 14.13
N LYS A 100 -13.96 3.60 13.65
CA LYS A 100 -14.51 2.98 12.43
C LYS A 100 -14.86 4.01 11.36
N THR A 101 -14.92 5.29 11.74
CA THR A 101 -15.22 6.41 10.86
C THR A 101 -14.18 7.52 11.01
N TRP A 102 -14.09 8.41 10.03
CA TRP A 102 -13.20 9.58 10.10
C TRP A 102 -13.47 10.46 11.31
N ASP A 103 -14.75 10.69 11.64
CA ASP A 103 -15.15 11.48 12.81
C ASP A 103 -14.69 10.81 14.12
N GLU A 104 -14.86 9.50 14.22
CA GLU A 104 -14.38 8.73 15.39
C GLU A 104 -12.86 8.74 15.47
N TRP A 105 -12.15 8.72 14.31
CA TRP A 105 -10.71 8.79 14.28
C TRP A 105 -10.20 10.14 14.77
N THR A 106 -10.78 11.25 14.28
CA THR A 106 -10.44 12.59 14.78
C THR A 106 -10.67 12.69 16.29
N ALA A 107 -11.84 12.24 16.77
CA ALA A 107 -12.16 12.27 18.20
C ALA A 107 -11.21 11.40 19.05
N ALA A 108 -10.82 10.22 18.55
CA ALA A 108 -9.84 9.38 19.22
C ALA A 108 -8.46 10.04 19.25
N ALA A 109 -8.02 10.64 18.14
CA ALA A 109 -6.76 11.36 18.07
C ALA A 109 -6.72 12.55 19.04
N GLU A 110 -7.78 13.33 19.11
CA GLU A 110 -7.89 14.43 20.09
C GLU A 110 -7.80 13.94 21.53
N LYS A 111 -8.53 12.88 21.87
CA LYS A 111 -8.59 12.36 23.24
C LYS A 111 -7.28 11.72 23.71
N LEU A 112 -6.52 11.14 22.78
CA LEU A 112 -5.27 10.43 23.06
C LEU A 112 -4.01 11.31 22.88
N THR A 113 -4.17 12.54 22.41
CA THR A 113 -3.07 13.51 22.35
C THR A 113 -2.83 14.09 23.76
N VAL A 114 -1.56 14.13 24.16
CA VAL A 114 -1.15 14.66 25.47
C VAL A 114 -0.09 15.73 25.26
N ASP A 115 -0.36 16.93 25.76
CA ASP A 115 0.53 18.08 25.85
C ASP A 115 0.62 18.45 27.36
N GLU A 116 1.57 17.83 28.07
CA GLU A 116 1.67 17.92 29.54
C GLU A 116 2.10 19.31 30.01
N ASP A 117 3.08 19.89 29.32
CA ASP A 117 3.67 21.19 29.70
C ASP A 117 2.93 22.38 29.06
N LYS A 118 2.00 22.11 28.12
CA LYS A 118 1.12 23.08 27.44
C LYS A 118 1.89 24.10 26.63
N ASP A 119 3.00 23.69 26.04
CA ASP A 119 3.77 24.55 25.13
C ASP A 119 3.21 24.52 23.69
N GLY A 120 2.24 23.63 23.43
CA GLY A 120 1.57 23.43 22.15
C GLY A 120 2.29 22.48 21.22
N GLU A 121 3.26 21.70 21.72
CA GLU A 121 3.92 20.61 21.01
C GLU A 121 3.74 19.32 21.83
N PRO A 122 2.77 18.45 21.47
CA PRO A 122 2.44 17.28 22.29
C PRO A 122 3.61 16.30 22.47
N GLU A 123 3.79 15.78 23.69
CA GLU A 123 4.69 14.67 23.97
C GLU A 123 4.12 13.34 23.44
N VAL A 124 2.80 13.22 23.38
CA VAL A 124 2.10 12.07 22.80
C VAL A 124 1.12 12.55 21.75
N TYR A 125 1.30 12.10 20.53
CA TYR A 125 0.39 12.41 19.42
C TYR A 125 -0.70 11.35 19.30
N GLY A 126 -1.92 11.79 18.94
CA GLY A 126 -3.03 10.88 18.66
C GLY A 126 -2.76 10.00 17.44
N CYS A 127 -2.11 10.55 16.40
CA CYS A 127 -1.79 9.80 15.20
C CYS A 127 -0.45 10.22 14.58
N VAL A 128 0.25 9.27 13.96
CA VAL A 128 1.47 9.52 13.17
C VAL A 128 1.30 8.95 11.76
N PHE A 129 1.68 9.76 10.77
CA PHE A 129 1.69 9.37 9.37
C PHE A 129 3.11 9.23 8.84
N ALA A 130 3.29 8.45 7.77
CA ALA A 130 4.57 8.35 7.06
C ALA A 130 5.01 9.73 6.53
N ASN A 131 6.33 9.94 6.39
CA ASN A 131 6.91 11.20 5.92
C ASN A 131 6.48 11.62 4.52
N ASN A 132 5.86 10.72 3.76
CA ASN A 132 5.34 11.01 2.43
C ASN A 132 4.02 10.28 2.23
N LEU A 133 2.93 11.03 2.09
CA LEU A 133 1.59 10.51 1.82
C LEU A 133 1.28 10.34 0.33
N SER A 134 2.21 10.66 -0.58
CA SER A 134 1.94 10.66 -2.03
C SER A 134 1.38 9.34 -2.56
N THR A 135 1.93 8.21 -2.12
CA THR A 135 1.45 6.88 -2.52
C THR A 135 0.33 6.36 -1.63
N ASP A 136 0.28 6.85 -0.40
CA ASP A 136 -0.63 6.35 0.63
C ASP A 136 -1.94 7.16 0.73
N ILE A 137 -2.07 8.23 -0.06
CA ILE A 137 -3.25 9.11 -0.06
C ILE A 137 -4.52 8.45 -0.63
N ALA A 138 -4.36 7.43 -1.48
CA ALA A 138 -5.45 6.83 -2.25
C ALA A 138 -6.66 6.35 -1.41
N PRO A 139 -6.51 5.74 -0.20
CA PRO A 139 -7.66 5.31 0.60
C PRO A 139 -8.60 6.45 0.95
N TRP A 140 -8.06 7.59 1.38
CA TRP A 140 -8.88 8.74 1.78
C TRP A 140 -9.63 9.35 0.60
N LEU A 141 -8.97 9.46 -0.57
CA LEU A 141 -9.63 9.91 -1.78
C LEU A 141 -10.76 8.95 -2.17
N LYS A 142 -10.51 7.65 -2.11
CA LYS A 142 -11.49 6.61 -2.43
C LYS A 142 -12.67 6.64 -1.46
N GLN A 143 -12.40 6.72 -0.17
CA GLN A 143 -13.41 6.79 0.89
C GLN A 143 -14.25 8.09 0.83
N ALA A 144 -13.69 9.18 0.28
CA ALA A 144 -14.46 10.40 -0.04
C ALA A 144 -15.30 10.26 -1.33
N GLY A 145 -15.27 9.12 -2.01
CA GLY A 145 -16.00 8.86 -3.27
C GLY A 145 -15.25 9.32 -4.53
N GLY A 146 -13.96 9.66 -4.40
CA GLY A 146 -13.08 10.04 -5.49
C GLY A 146 -12.10 8.96 -5.93
N SER A 147 -11.04 9.37 -6.58
CA SER A 147 -9.88 8.54 -6.93
C SER A 147 -8.69 9.44 -7.28
N THR A 148 -7.50 8.86 -7.43
CA THR A 148 -6.31 9.60 -7.84
C THR A 148 -6.34 9.96 -9.33
N MET A 149 -6.89 9.07 -10.17
CA MET A 149 -6.97 9.25 -11.62
C MET A 149 -7.98 8.29 -12.26
N ASN A 150 -8.32 8.57 -13.51
CA ASN A 150 -8.93 7.60 -14.43
C ASN A 150 -7.81 6.86 -15.17
N GLU A 151 -7.69 5.54 -14.96
CA GLU A 151 -6.63 4.73 -15.56
C GLU A 151 -6.78 4.52 -17.08
N GLU A 152 -8.00 4.64 -17.63
CA GLU A 152 -8.25 4.48 -19.06
C GLU A 152 -7.86 5.74 -19.84
N THR A 153 -8.17 6.91 -19.29
CA THR A 153 -7.94 8.21 -19.95
C THR A 153 -6.65 8.90 -19.51
N ASN A 154 -6.02 8.44 -18.43
CA ASN A 154 -4.90 9.09 -17.73
C ASN A 154 -5.25 10.49 -17.17
N GLU A 155 -6.52 10.76 -16.93
CA GLU A 155 -6.98 12.02 -16.34
C GLU A 155 -6.75 11.99 -14.83
N LEU A 156 -6.04 12.96 -14.28
CA LEU A 156 -5.83 13.12 -12.83
C LEU A 156 -7.03 13.79 -12.16
N TYR A 157 -7.30 13.41 -10.91
CA TYR A 157 -8.41 13.92 -10.11
C TYR A 157 -7.94 14.58 -8.81
N PHE A 158 -6.85 15.37 -8.88
CA PHE A 158 -6.31 16.04 -7.70
C PHE A 158 -7.08 17.28 -7.30
N ASP A 159 -7.60 18.06 -8.27
CA ASP A 159 -8.41 19.26 -8.02
C ASP A 159 -9.91 18.94 -8.14
N THR A 160 -10.40 18.07 -7.25
CA THR A 160 -11.82 17.69 -7.17
C THR A 160 -12.39 17.92 -5.77
N PRO A 161 -13.74 18.04 -5.63
CA PRO A 161 -14.37 18.16 -4.31
C PRO A 161 -14.07 17.01 -3.37
N GLU A 162 -14.00 15.79 -3.90
CA GLU A 162 -13.72 14.57 -3.13
C GLU A 162 -12.29 14.55 -2.60
N THR A 163 -11.32 14.93 -3.44
CA THR A 163 -9.93 15.09 -3.00
C THR A 163 -9.80 16.18 -1.95
N LYS A 164 -10.46 17.32 -2.16
CA LYS A 164 -10.47 18.41 -1.17
C LYS A 164 -11.02 17.94 0.17
N GLU A 165 -12.16 17.24 0.20
CA GLU A 165 -12.75 16.69 1.42
C GLU A 165 -11.80 15.77 2.17
N ALA A 166 -11.10 14.88 1.45
CA ALA A 166 -10.10 13.99 2.04
C ALA A 166 -8.90 14.76 2.65
N ILE A 167 -8.44 15.79 1.95
CA ILE A 167 -7.31 16.61 2.45
C ILE A 167 -7.76 17.50 3.61
N GLU A 168 -8.98 18.06 3.60
CA GLU A 168 -9.54 18.80 4.74
C GLU A 168 -9.61 17.93 6.00
N PHE A 169 -10.04 16.66 5.87
CA PHE A 169 -10.05 15.70 6.98
C PHE A 169 -8.65 15.50 7.56
N LEU A 170 -7.67 15.10 6.73
CA LEU A 170 -6.30 14.87 7.21
C LEU A 170 -5.70 16.16 7.80
N ASN A 171 -5.84 17.28 7.11
CA ASN A 171 -5.29 18.56 7.54
C ASN A 171 -5.86 19.02 8.88
N SER A 172 -7.12 18.70 9.18
CA SER A 172 -7.74 19.06 10.47
C SER A 172 -6.95 18.51 11.66
N MET A 173 -6.45 17.28 11.58
CA MET A 173 -5.64 16.65 12.61
C MET A 173 -4.23 17.28 12.73
N PHE A 174 -3.60 17.64 11.60
CA PHE A 174 -2.31 18.34 11.61
C PHE A 174 -2.44 19.75 12.21
N GLN A 175 -3.48 20.51 11.82
CA GLN A 175 -3.69 21.86 12.36
C GLN A 175 -4.10 21.85 13.84
N ALA A 176 -4.80 20.81 14.29
CA ALA A 176 -5.10 20.60 15.71
C ALA A 176 -3.91 20.07 16.52
N LYS A 177 -2.79 19.77 15.86
CA LYS A 177 -1.61 19.10 16.44
C LYS A 177 -1.92 17.76 17.09
N THR A 178 -2.96 17.07 16.65
CA THR A 178 -3.29 15.71 17.09
C THR A 178 -2.63 14.66 16.17
N ALA A 179 -2.09 15.11 15.03
CA ALA A 179 -1.30 14.29 14.14
C ALA A 179 0.00 14.98 13.74
N ARG A 180 1.02 14.16 13.42
CA ARG A 180 2.29 14.59 12.83
C ARG A 180 2.81 13.58 11.81
N PHE A 181 3.79 13.97 11.03
CA PHE A 181 4.62 13.03 10.29
C PHE A 181 5.62 12.31 11.20
N ALA A 182 6.12 11.15 10.75
CA ALA A 182 7.15 10.41 11.48
C ALA A 182 8.41 11.26 11.74
N GLY A 183 8.77 12.13 10.82
CA GLY A 183 9.95 13.00 10.98
C GLY A 183 11.23 12.17 11.09
N ASP A 184 12.02 12.43 12.12
CA ASP A 184 13.29 11.74 12.41
C ASP A 184 13.11 10.28 12.86
N ASP A 185 11.89 9.85 13.21
CA ASP A 185 11.58 8.45 13.52
C ASP A 185 11.63 7.56 12.27
N GLU A 186 11.66 8.15 11.07
CA GLU A 186 11.67 7.53 9.74
C GLU A 186 10.39 6.72 9.44
N ASN A 187 9.93 5.88 10.36
CA ASN A 187 8.75 5.02 10.24
C ASN A 187 7.65 5.43 11.21
N ALA A 188 6.42 5.51 10.74
CA ALA A 188 5.25 5.93 11.53
C ALA A 188 4.92 5.01 12.71
N ASN A 189 5.31 3.74 12.65
CA ASN A 189 5.07 2.78 13.73
C ASN A 189 6.00 2.96 14.94
N VAL A 190 7.18 3.57 14.78
CA VAL A 190 8.15 3.72 15.88
C VAL A 190 7.57 4.51 17.07
N PRO A 191 6.92 5.68 16.89
CA PRO A 191 6.31 6.38 18.01
C PRO A 191 5.17 5.61 18.70
N VAL A 192 4.48 4.72 17.99
CA VAL A 192 3.43 3.88 18.61
C VAL A 192 4.06 2.76 19.43
N GLN A 193 5.18 2.19 18.96
CA GLN A 193 5.91 1.13 19.67
C GLN A 193 6.53 1.59 20.99
N ASP A 194 6.91 2.85 21.09
CA ASP A 194 7.54 3.42 22.28
C ASP A 194 6.61 4.35 23.11
N GLY A 195 5.33 4.43 22.74
CA GLY A 195 4.32 5.14 23.51
C GLY A 195 4.28 6.65 23.29
N ARG A 196 4.97 7.19 22.27
CA ARG A 196 4.90 8.62 21.86
C ARG A 196 3.76 8.92 20.90
N ALA A 197 3.03 7.89 20.44
CA ALA A 197 1.80 8.06 19.67
C ALA A 197 0.80 6.95 19.96
N ALA A 198 -0.49 7.27 19.80
CA ALA A 198 -1.57 6.32 20.01
C ALA A 198 -1.89 5.50 18.76
N MET A 199 -1.77 6.07 17.58
CA MET A 199 -2.12 5.43 16.30
C MET A 199 -1.08 5.75 15.22
N CYS A 200 -0.97 4.85 14.24
CA CYS A 200 -0.31 5.16 12.97
C CYS A 200 -0.94 4.38 11.81
N VAL A 201 -0.75 4.89 10.60
CA VAL A 201 -1.09 4.17 9.38
C VAL A 201 0.15 3.52 8.81
N ALA A 202 0.11 2.20 8.61
CA ALA A 202 1.21 1.46 8.02
C ALA A 202 0.72 0.20 7.29
N SER A 203 1.60 -0.43 6.52
CA SER A 203 1.35 -1.69 5.87
C SER A 203 1.31 -2.86 6.85
N THR A 204 0.48 -3.87 6.59
CA THR A 204 0.52 -5.14 7.33
C THR A 204 1.91 -5.80 7.28
N SER A 205 2.71 -5.54 6.25
CA SER A 205 4.09 -6.01 6.16
C SER A 205 5.02 -5.46 7.26
N ALA A 206 4.60 -4.40 7.95
CA ALA A 206 5.33 -3.85 9.10
C ALA A 206 5.17 -4.68 10.38
N LEU A 207 4.18 -5.60 10.44
CA LEU A 207 3.83 -6.33 11.65
C LEU A 207 5.03 -7.00 12.36
N PRO A 208 5.93 -7.75 11.69
CA PRO A 208 7.08 -8.35 12.37
C PRO A 208 8.01 -7.32 13.03
N TYR A 209 8.21 -6.18 12.38
CA TYR A 209 9.03 -5.08 12.92
C TYR A 209 8.35 -4.38 14.09
N ILE A 210 7.01 -4.28 14.05
CA ILE A 210 6.20 -3.74 15.15
C ILE A 210 6.31 -4.67 16.35
N GLU A 211 6.13 -5.98 16.17
CA GLU A 211 6.24 -6.97 17.24
C GLU A 211 7.64 -6.96 17.88
N GLU A 212 8.71 -6.90 17.07
CA GLU A 212 10.10 -6.88 17.55
C GLU A 212 10.45 -5.58 18.29
N GLY A 213 9.97 -4.43 17.79
CA GLY A 213 10.34 -3.11 18.29
C GLY A 213 9.45 -2.57 19.41
N THR A 214 8.34 -3.23 19.74
CA THR A 214 7.41 -2.73 20.77
C THR A 214 7.99 -2.84 22.17
N MET A 215 7.94 -1.74 22.93
CA MET A 215 8.47 -1.68 24.30
C MET A 215 7.63 -2.55 25.26
N GLU A 216 8.29 -3.04 26.30
CA GLU A 216 7.64 -3.83 27.35
C GLU A 216 6.48 -3.04 28.02
N GLY A 217 5.34 -3.69 28.16
CA GLY A 217 4.14 -3.10 28.73
C GLY A 217 3.22 -2.41 27.72
N ILE A 218 3.60 -2.34 26.47
CA ILE A 218 2.77 -1.84 25.38
C ILE A 218 2.19 -3.01 24.59
N THR A 219 0.91 -2.97 24.31
CA THR A 219 0.23 -3.86 23.36
C THR A 219 -0.19 -3.07 22.14
N ILE A 220 0.20 -3.53 20.94
CA ILE A 220 -0.21 -2.95 19.67
C ILE A 220 -1.14 -3.90 18.96
N ASN A 221 -2.23 -3.37 18.44
CA ASN A 221 -3.16 -4.10 17.60
C ASN A 221 -3.43 -3.32 16.29
N ALA A 222 -4.22 -3.88 15.37
CA ALA A 222 -4.58 -3.19 14.14
C ALA A 222 -6.08 -3.28 13.85
N ALA A 223 -6.56 -2.31 13.10
CA ALA A 223 -7.91 -2.25 12.56
C ALA A 223 -7.88 -1.86 11.07
N ALA A 224 -8.96 -2.13 10.36
CA ALA A 224 -9.17 -1.56 9.04
C ALA A 224 -9.11 -0.03 9.12
N LEU A 225 -8.68 0.63 8.04
CA LEU A 225 -8.74 2.08 7.99
C LEU A 225 -10.18 2.54 8.19
N PRO A 226 -10.43 3.50 9.10
CA PRO A 226 -11.76 4.05 9.31
C PRO A 226 -12.34 4.61 8.02
N GLY A 227 -13.60 4.29 7.75
CA GLY A 227 -14.30 4.69 6.54
C GLY A 227 -14.95 6.06 6.62
N HIS A 228 -15.49 6.54 5.49
CA HIS A 228 -16.29 7.77 5.38
C HIS A 228 -17.55 7.51 4.54
N LYS A 229 -17.60 7.93 3.27
CA LYS A 229 -18.71 7.59 2.35
C LYS A 229 -18.68 6.12 1.95
N THR A 230 -17.47 5.57 1.89
CA THR A 230 -17.21 4.14 1.70
C THR A 230 -16.18 3.67 2.74
N ASP A 231 -15.96 2.38 2.82
CA ASP A 231 -14.97 1.74 3.66
C ASP A 231 -13.91 0.97 2.85
N ASP A 232 -13.61 1.51 1.66
CA ASP A 232 -12.59 0.95 0.75
C ASP A 232 -11.22 0.84 1.44
N GLN A 233 -10.52 -0.27 1.19
CA GLN A 233 -9.23 -0.61 1.78
C GLN A 233 -8.15 -0.75 0.70
N LEU A 234 -7.02 -0.07 0.86
CA LEU A 234 -5.92 -0.13 -0.09
C LEU A 234 -5.10 -1.40 0.12
N TYR A 235 -5.01 -2.21 -0.92
CA TYR A 235 -4.07 -3.32 -1.03
C TYR A 235 -2.96 -2.95 -2.01
N TYR A 236 -1.74 -3.33 -1.69
CA TYR A 236 -0.59 -3.16 -2.56
C TYR A 236 0.46 -4.25 -2.29
N GLY A 237 1.58 -4.18 -2.96
CA GLY A 237 2.64 -5.17 -2.86
C GLY A 237 3.23 -5.46 -4.22
N THR A 238 4.17 -6.40 -4.27
CA THR A 238 4.82 -6.71 -5.53
C THR A 238 4.21 -7.93 -6.21
N ASN A 239 4.45 -7.96 -7.50
CA ASN A 239 4.25 -9.11 -8.37
C ASN A 239 5.62 -9.68 -8.77
N VAL A 240 5.65 -10.84 -9.39
CA VAL A 240 6.84 -11.40 -10.03
C VAL A 240 6.66 -11.33 -11.54
N ALA A 241 7.61 -10.71 -12.23
CA ALA A 241 7.67 -10.59 -13.68
C ALA A 241 8.91 -11.29 -14.24
N VAL A 242 8.83 -11.75 -15.49
CA VAL A 242 9.93 -12.37 -16.25
C VAL A 242 10.36 -11.42 -17.33
N PHE A 243 11.67 -11.18 -17.50
CA PHE A 243 12.17 -10.32 -18.57
C PHE A 243 12.18 -11.03 -19.92
N ASP A 244 11.81 -10.31 -20.98
CA ASP A 244 11.70 -10.88 -22.31
C ASP A 244 13.06 -11.26 -22.93
N SER A 245 14.14 -10.65 -22.46
CA SER A 245 15.53 -11.00 -22.82
C SER A 245 15.98 -12.39 -22.38
N ALA A 246 15.26 -13.05 -21.46
CA ALA A 246 15.55 -14.42 -21.04
C ALA A 246 15.29 -15.41 -22.18
N THR A 247 16.09 -16.47 -22.25
CA THR A 247 15.86 -17.56 -23.21
C THR A 247 14.56 -18.31 -22.89
N ASP A 248 13.99 -19.02 -23.87
CA ASP A 248 12.76 -19.80 -23.65
C ASP A 248 12.90 -20.80 -22.50
N MET A 249 14.06 -21.44 -22.37
CA MET A 249 14.35 -22.36 -21.25
C MET A 249 14.36 -21.63 -19.90
N GLN A 250 14.90 -20.41 -19.84
CA GLN A 250 14.90 -19.59 -18.63
C GLN A 250 13.50 -19.09 -18.30
N LYS A 251 12.72 -18.68 -19.30
CA LYS A 251 11.32 -18.29 -19.11
C LYS A 251 10.47 -19.43 -18.56
N GLN A 252 10.64 -20.64 -19.12
CA GLN A 252 9.97 -21.84 -18.63
C GLN A 252 10.38 -22.17 -17.18
N ALA A 253 11.66 -22.12 -16.86
CA ALA A 253 12.15 -22.35 -15.49
C ALA A 253 11.63 -21.27 -14.51
N ALA A 254 11.57 -20.02 -14.96
CA ALA A 254 11.00 -18.93 -14.17
C ALA A 254 9.50 -19.16 -13.90
N TRP A 255 8.74 -19.63 -14.92
CA TRP A 255 7.33 -19.98 -14.77
C TRP A 255 7.12 -21.09 -13.71
N GLU A 256 7.90 -22.17 -13.75
CA GLU A 256 7.84 -23.22 -12.73
C GLU A 256 8.18 -22.68 -11.33
N TYR A 257 9.13 -21.74 -11.25
CA TYR A 257 9.49 -21.12 -9.98
C TYR A 257 8.39 -20.18 -9.47
N ILE A 258 7.72 -19.44 -10.36
CA ILE A 258 6.55 -18.62 -10.01
C ILE A 258 5.43 -19.50 -9.43
N LYS A 259 5.11 -20.62 -10.08
CA LYS A 259 4.11 -21.58 -9.55
C LYS A 259 4.51 -22.11 -8.17
N PHE A 260 5.79 -22.44 -7.99
CA PHE A 260 6.31 -22.86 -6.68
C PHE A 260 6.13 -21.77 -5.62
N LEU A 261 6.52 -20.53 -5.91
CA LEU A 261 6.41 -19.41 -4.96
C LEU A 261 4.96 -19.09 -4.58
N THR A 262 4.02 -19.31 -5.50
CA THR A 262 2.62 -18.87 -5.37
C THR A 262 1.63 -20.03 -5.18
N ASN A 263 2.09 -21.26 -4.92
CA ASN A 263 1.21 -22.35 -4.54
C ASN A 263 0.68 -22.16 -3.11
N THR A 264 -0.37 -22.88 -2.76
CA THR A 264 -1.04 -22.75 -1.45
C THR A 264 -0.09 -22.92 -0.27
N GLU A 265 0.75 -23.96 -0.27
CA GLU A 265 1.68 -24.25 0.82
C GLU A 265 2.73 -23.13 1.02
N ASN A 266 3.38 -22.69 -0.07
CA ASN A 266 4.44 -21.70 0.02
C ASN A 266 3.93 -20.29 0.31
N THR A 267 2.76 -19.90 -0.23
CA THR A 267 2.18 -18.61 0.12
C THR A 267 1.62 -18.59 1.55
N ALA A 268 1.09 -19.72 2.05
CA ALA A 268 0.72 -19.90 3.44
C ALA A 268 1.94 -19.76 4.39
N TYR A 269 3.02 -20.46 4.07
CA TYR A 269 4.27 -20.38 4.83
C TYR A 269 4.83 -18.95 4.84
N PHE A 270 4.89 -18.31 3.67
CA PHE A 270 5.39 -16.93 3.55
C PHE A 270 4.54 -15.94 4.35
N ALA A 271 3.21 -16.08 4.29
CA ALA A 271 2.30 -15.24 5.07
C ALA A 271 2.41 -15.51 6.59
N ALA A 272 2.66 -16.76 6.99
CA ALA A 272 2.88 -17.11 8.39
C ALA A 272 4.13 -16.42 8.97
N GLU A 273 5.24 -16.44 8.23
CA GLU A 273 6.55 -15.92 8.67
C GLU A 273 6.70 -14.39 8.50
N THR A 274 5.79 -13.75 7.78
CA THR A 274 5.88 -12.32 7.45
C THR A 274 4.59 -11.58 7.81
N GLY A 275 4.53 -10.27 7.56
CA GLY A 275 3.30 -9.47 7.62
C GLY A 275 2.53 -9.45 6.30
N TYR A 276 2.98 -10.19 5.26
CA TYR A 276 2.28 -10.23 3.98
C TYR A 276 1.04 -11.13 4.02
N ILE A 277 0.16 -10.93 3.05
CA ILE A 277 -1.09 -11.66 2.85
C ILE A 277 -0.82 -12.78 1.85
N PRO A 278 -1.35 -14.00 2.06
CA PRO A 278 -1.22 -15.06 1.07
C PRO A 278 -1.95 -14.68 -0.22
N VAL A 279 -1.37 -15.05 -1.36
CA VAL A 279 -1.97 -14.76 -2.68
C VAL A 279 -2.92 -15.85 -3.16
N ARG A 280 -3.24 -16.81 -2.30
CA ARG A 280 -4.23 -17.88 -2.51
C ARG A 280 -5.26 -17.85 -1.39
N VAL A 281 -6.54 -17.93 -1.74
CA VAL A 281 -7.63 -18.00 -0.75
C VAL A 281 -7.54 -19.29 0.07
N SER A 282 -7.23 -20.41 -0.58
CA SER A 282 -7.05 -21.72 0.07
C SER A 282 -5.92 -21.75 1.12
N ALA A 283 -4.96 -20.83 1.06
CA ALA A 283 -3.88 -20.75 2.04
C ALA A 283 -4.37 -20.44 3.47
N GLN A 284 -5.59 -19.90 3.62
CA GLN A 284 -6.19 -19.67 4.94
C GLN A 284 -6.50 -20.97 5.68
N GLU A 285 -6.75 -22.05 4.93
CA GLU A 285 -7.04 -23.39 5.46
C GLU A 285 -5.76 -24.23 5.62
N ASP A 286 -4.61 -23.77 5.12
CA ASP A 286 -3.34 -24.47 5.30
C ASP A 286 -3.00 -24.52 6.80
N PRO A 287 -2.63 -25.69 7.35
CA PRO A 287 -2.38 -25.85 8.79
C PRO A 287 -1.33 -24.92 9.37
N VAL A 288 -0.33 -24.50 8.56
CA VAL A 288 0.72 -23.57 9.00
C VAL A 288 0.14 -22.18 9.22
N PHE A 289 -0.63 -21.67 8.27
CA PHE A 289 -1.18 -20.32 8.37
C PHE A 289 -2.42 -20.27 9.27
N ALA A 290 -3.29 -21.30 9.23
CA ALA A 290 -4.45 -21.40 10.11
C ALA A 290 -4.05 -21.32 11.59
N LYS A 291 -2.98 -21.99 11.98
CA LYS A 291 -2.42 -21.89 13.35
C LYS A 291 -1.98 -20.46 13.69
N VAL A 292 -1.34 -19.78 12.75
CA VAL A 292 -0.89 -18.38 12.96
C VAL A 292 -2.08 -17.44 13.06
N LEU A 293 -3.17 -17.66 12.32
CA LEU A 293 -4.40 -16.87 12.44
C LEU A 293 -5.05 -17.03 13.83
N GLU A 294 -5.01 -18.24 14.42
CA GLU A 294 -5.47 -18.46 15.80
C GLU A 294 -4.60 -17.75 16.85
N GLU A 295 -3.27 -17.75 16.66
CA GLU A 295 -2.30 -17.15 17.58
C GLU A 295 -2.20 -15.62 17.42
N LYS A 296 -2.43 -15.10 16.21
CA LYS A 296 -2.29 -13.69 15.82
C LYS A 296 -3.53 -13.21 15.03
N PRO A 297 -4.65 -12.92 15.72
CA PRO A 297 -5.89 -12.50 15.04
C PRO A 297 -5.74 -11.25 14.17
N ILE A 298 -4.74 -10.39 14.45
CA ILE A 298 -4.40 -9.23 13.64
C ILE A 298 -4.18 -9.59 12.14
N LYS A 299 -3.69 -10.79 11.84
CA LYS A 299 -3.51 -11.25 10.46
C LYS A 299 -4.81 -11.62 9.75
N GLN A 300 -5.90 -11.87 10.50
CA GLN A 300 -7.23 -12.13 9.95
C GLN A 300 -7.82 -10.89 9.28
N LEU A 301 -7.48 -9.70 9.77
CA LEU A 301 -8.03 -8.42 9.31
C LEU A 301 -7.98 -8.26 7.78
N SER A 302 -6.84 -8.54 7.17
CA SER A 302 -6.68 -8.36 5.72
C SER A 302 -7.49 -9.34 4.88
N LEU A 303 -7.81 -10.51 5.43
CA LEU A 303 -8.62 -11.53 4.75
C LEU A 303 -10.10 -11.16 4.79
N GLU A 304 -10.54 -10.48 5.83
CA GLU A 304 -11.91 -10.02 6.03
C GLU A 304 -12.28 -8.80 5.17
N CYS A 305 -11.27 -8.09 4.64
CA CYS A 305 -11.47 -6.86 3.88
C CYS A 305 -11.32 -7.03 2.36
N PHE A 306 -11.20 -8.25 1.83
CA PHE A 306 -10.96 -8.46 0.39
C PHE A 306 -12.07 -7.90 -0.50
N ASP A 307 -13.32 -7.98 -0.10
CA ASP A 307 -14.49 -7.47 -0.82
C ASP A 307 -14.51 -5.92 -0.93
N LYS A 308 -13.75 -5.25 -0.07
CA LYS A 308 -13.58 -3.79 -0.03
C LYS A 308 -12.23 -3.34 -0.58
N GLY A 309 -11.45 -4.30 -1.08
CA GLY A 309 -10.09 -4.09 -1.55
C GLY A 309 -10.03 -3.37 -2.89
N PHE A 310 -9.07 -2.45 -3.02
CA PHE A 310 -8.68 -1.87 -4.30
C PHE A 310 -7.17 -1.74 -4.39
N GLN A 311 -6.67 -1.61 -5.62
CA GLN A 311 -5.25 -1.39 -5.91
C GLN A 311 -4.98 0.08 -6.20
N GLY A 312 -3.77 0.53 -5.90
CA GLY A 312 -3.31 1.88 -6.24
C GLY A 312 -3.10 2.07 -7.74
N THR A 313 -2.90 3.32 -8.14
CA THR A 313 -2.64 3.73 -9.53
C THR A 313 -1.39 3.05 -10.10
N ARG A 314 -1.53 2.49 -11.29
CA ARG A 314 -0.47 1.71 -11.97
C ARG A 314 0.02 2.30 -13.30
N ASN A 315 -0.61 3.35 -13.81
CA ASN A 315 -0.27 3.94 -15.10
C ASN A 315 1.13 4.57 -15.13
N ILE A 316 1.73 4.61 -16.33
CA ILE A 316 3.03 5.25 -16.55
C ILE A 316 2.94 6.72 -16.14
N GLY A 317 3.85 7.13 -15.26
CA GLY A 317 3.88 8.49 -14.72
C GLY A 317 2.88 8.76 -13.58
N GLY A 318 1.99 7.81 -13.23
CA GLY A 318 1.06 7.96 -12.12
C GLY A 318 1.78 8.24 -10.79
N LYS A 319 2.86 7.49 -10.51
CA LYS A 319 3.69 7.79 -9.33
C LYS A 319 4.31 9.18 -9.38
N ASN A 320 4.80 9.63 -10.55
CA ASN A 320 5.37 10.97 -10.69
C ASN A 320 4.33 12.05 -10.40
N ALA A 321 3.09 11.85 -10.85
CA ALA A 321 1.99 12.76 -10.55
C ALA A 321 1.66 12.76 -9.04
N LEU A 322 1.61 11.59 -8.40
CA LEU A 322 1.41 11.48 -6.95
C LEU A 322 2.53 12.13 -6.14
N ASP A 323 3.78 12.09 -6.62
CA ASP A 323 4.90 12.77 -5.97
C ASP A 323 4.72 14.31 -6.01
N GLU A 324 4.14 14.85 -7.09
CA GLU A 324 3.78 16.28 -7.15
C GLU A 324 2.63 16.61 -6.18
N LEU A 325 1.62 15.74 -6.07
CA LEU A 325 0.58 15.89 -5.06
C LEU A 325 1.21 15.90 -3.65
N GLY A 326 2.05 14.93 -3.32
CA GLY A 326 2.72 14.84 -2.02
C GLY A 326 3.46 16.12 -1.65
N LYS A 327 4.22 16.72 -2.58
CA LYS A 327 4.92 18.00 -2.36
C LYS A 327 3.96 19.14 -2.00
N GLN A 328 2.77 19.19 -2.60
CA GLN A 328 1.77 20.21 -2.28
C GLN A 328 1.10 19.92 -0.93
N LEU A 329 0.87 18.66 -0.61
CA LEU A 329 0.31 18.26 0.69
C LEU A 329 1.24 18.59 1.86
N ASP A 330 2.56 18.46 1.70
CA ASP A 330 3.53 18.87 2.72
C ASP A 330 3.38 20.36 3.06
N LEU A 331 3.14 21.23 2.05
CA LEU A 331 2.89 22.66 2.26
C LEU A 331 1.55 22.94 2.93
N VAL A 332 0.54 22.12 2.66
CA VAL A 332 -0.78 22.23 3.31
C VAL A 332 -0.68 21.87 4.78
N PHE A 333 -0.07 20.72 5.08
CA PHE A 333 0.00 20.21 6.45
C PHE A 333 0.94 21.03 7.35
N SER A 334 1.97 21.69 6.75
CA SER A 334 2.78 22.68 7.46
C SER A 334 2.08 24.04 7.65
N GLY A 335 0.92 24.26 7.02
CA GLY A 335 0.20 25.53 7.07
C GLY A 335 0.77 26.63 6.14
N GLU A 336 1.73 26.28 5.27
CA GLU A 336 2.36 27.23 4.36
C GLU A 336 1.50 27.55 3.13
N LYS A 337 0.53 26.66 2.79
CA LYS A 337 -0.29 26.79 1.59
C LYS A 337 -1.75 26.41 1.84
N GLY A 338 -2.68 27.13 1.21
CA GLY A 338 -4.10 26.78 1.25
C GLY A 338 -4.42 25.55 0.38
N ILE A 339 -5.42 24.75 0.81
CA ILE A 339 -5.78 23.47 0.14
C ILE A 339 -6.16 23.71 -1.33
N ASP A 340 -7.02 24.69 -1.64
CA ASP A 340 -7.48 24.93 -3.02
C ASP A 340 -6.33 25.28 -3.97
N GLU A 341 -5.38 26.09 -3.51
CA GLU A 341 -4.20 26.43 -4.31
C GLU A 341 -3.26 25.22 -4.48
N ALA A 342 -3.07 24.46 -3.41
CA ALA A 342 -2.22 23.27 -3.43
C ALA A 342 -2.75 22.20 -4.39
N LEU A 343 -4.06 21.91 -4.36
CA LEU A 343 -4.67 20.91 -5.24
C LEU A 343 -4.65 21.32 -6.70
N LYS A 344 -4.86 22.61 -7.00
CA LYS A 344 -4.73 23.14 -8.36
C LYS A 344 -3.29 23.04 -8.90
N ASP A 345 -2.29 23.35 -8.06
CA ASP A 345 -0.89 23.24 -8.44
C ASP A 345 -0.50 21.76 -8.58
N ALA A 346 -0.99 20.87 -7.68
CA ALA A 346 -0.80 19.43 -7.78
C ALA A 346 -1.36 18.86 -9.09
N GLN A 347 -2.57 19.29 -9.50
CA GLN A 347 -3.20 18.89 -10.76
C GLN A 347 -2.30 19.28 -11.94
N THR A 348 -1.90 20.55 -12.00
CA THR A 348 -1.11 21.10 -13.12
C THR A 348 0.28 20.45 -13.21
N ASN A 349 0.99 20.36 -12.07
CA ASN A 349 2.33 19.79 -12.02
C ASN A 349 2.31 18.28 -12.22
N GLY A 350 1.30 17.58 -11.69
CA GLY A 350 1.10 16.16 -11.87
C GLY A 350 0.86 15.78 -13.34
N GLU A 351 0.01 16.52 -14.05
CA GLU A 351 -0.21 16.32 -15.49
C GLU A 351 1.08 16.51 -16.30
N GLN A 352 1.88 17.51 -15.95
CA GLN A 352 3.18 17.74 -16.59
C GLN A 352 4.15 16.58 -16.31
N ALA A 353 4.31 16.19 -15.05
CA ALA A 353 5.20 15.12 -14.64
C ALA A 353 4.83 13.76 -15.30
N MET A 354 3.52 13.49 -15.42
CA MET A 354 3.03 12.29 -16.08
C MET A 354 3.33 12.30 -17.59
N LYS A 355 3.12 13.41 -18.30
CA LYS A 355 3.47 13.56 -19.73
C LYS A 355 4.97 13.36 -19.96
N GLU A 356 5.83 13.91 -19.10
CA GLU A 356 7.28 13.73 -19.18
C GLU A 356 7.68 12.26 -18.99
N ALA A 357 7.08 11.57 -18.02
CA ALA A 357 7.34 10.15 -17.77
C ALA A 357 6.88 9.25 -18.95
N GLN A 358 5.77 9.57 -19.59
CA GLN A 358 5.26 8.84 -20.77
C GLN A 358 6.12 9.07 -22.03
N SER A 359 6.85 10.18 -22.10
CA SER A 359 7.68 10.55 -23.24
C SER A 359 9.09 9.93 -23.20
N ASN A 360 9.52 9.44 -22.04
CA ASN A 360 10.83 8.82 -21.77
C ASN A 360 10.75 7.29 -21.78
#